data_509da31ad02fa530b9d007211f0b7d4f
#
_entry.id   509da31ad02fa530b9d007211f0b7d4f
#
_cell.length_a   1.000
_cell.length_b   1.000
_cell.length_c   1.000
_cell.angle_alpha   90.00
_cell.angle_beta   90.00
_cell.angle_gamma   90.00
#
_symmetry.space_group_name_H-M   'P 1'
#
loop_
_entity.id
_entity.type
_entity.pdbx_description
1 polymer ?
#
loop_
_entity_poly.entity_id
_entity_poly.type
_entity_poly.pdbx_seq_one_letter_code
_entity_poly.pdbx_strand_id
1 'polypeptide(L)'
;VTLMEIYTGTSGTLPPDLLTGLSRYRHKVFVEKLGWQLQSQDGLEADQFDRADTLYVVTQDDTREITGTARLLPTTRPYLLGEIFPQLLNGLPIPNADDVWELSRFAAVDFKAATTSALGQFSSPTAVGLLKATLTYAAGLGANKLITVSPIGIERLLSRAGFRAHRAGPP
;
A
#
# COMPACT_ATOMS: atom_id res chain seq x y z
N VAL A 1 20.25 11.61 -10.09
CA VAL A 1 19.66 10.77 -9.03
C VAL A 1 18.45 11.53 -8.52
N THR A 2 17.24 11.10 -8.86
CA THR A 2 16.02 11.72 -8.32
C THR A 2 15.95 11.40 -6.84
N LEU A 3 15.96 12.43 -6.00
CA LEU A 3 15.80 12.27 -4.56
C LEU A 3 14.36 11.86 -4.28
N MET A 4 14.18 10.70 -3.65
CA MET A 4 12.88 10.23 -3.19
C MET A 4 12.77 10.57 -1.70
N GLU A 5 11.79 11.40 -1.35
CA GLU A 5 11.44 11.67 0.06
C GLU A 5 10.35 10.71 0.52
N ILE A 6 10.43 10.24 1.75
CA ILE A 6 9.50 9.28 2.34
C ILE A 6 8.88 9.89 3.58
N TYR A 7 7.55 9.90 3.62
CA TYR A 7 6.74 10.38 4.74
C TYR A 7 5.97 9.22 5.35
N THR A 8 5.96 9.12 6.67
CA THR A 8 5.21 8.11 7.42
C THR A 8 4.39 8.77 8.51
N GLY A 9 3.19 8.28 8.73
CA GLY A 9 2.33 8.76 9.81
C GLY A 9 0.86 8.49 9.60
N THR A 10 0.05 9.12 10.43
CA THR A 10 -1.41 9.08 10.39
C THR A 10 -2.00 10.33 9.74
N SER A 11 -3.31 10.36 9.55
CA SER A 11 -4.01 11.58 9.10
C SER A 11 -3.86 12.76 10.07
N GLY A 12 -3.57 12.49 11.35
CA GLY A 12 -3.33 13.54 12.35
C GLY A 12 -1.90 14.06 12.40
N THR A 13 -0.94 13.34 11.80
CA THR A 13 0.50 13.68 11.85
C THR A 13 1.08 14.08 10.51
N LEU A 14 0.50 13.64 9.40
CA LEU A 14 0.92 14.04 8.06
C LEU A 14 0.37 15.42 7.69
N PRO A 15 1.10 16.21 6.88
CA PRO A 15 0.60 17.52 6.41
C PRO A 15 -0.73 17.38 5.65
N PRO A 16 -1.72 18.27 5.85
CA PRO A 16 -3.00 18.23 5.15
C PRO A 16 -2.90 18.21 3.63
N ASP A 17 -1.97 18.97 3.06
CA ASP A 17 -1.74 19.01 1.61
C ASP A 17 -1.24 17.66 1.08
N LEU A 18 -0.40 16.97 1.84
CA LEU A 18 0.08 15.64 1.51
C LEU A 18 -1.06 14.62 1.53
N LEU A 19 -1.96 14.71 2.51
CA LEU A 19 -3.13 13.81 2.63
C LEU A 19 -4.11 14.01 1.46
N THR A 20 -4.37 15.25 1.08
CA THR A 20 -5.22 15.57 -0.08
C THR A 20 -4.55 15.05 -1.37
N GLY A 21 -3.26 15.29 -1.53
CA GLY A 21 -2.47 14.76 -2.64
C GLY A 21 -2.48 13.23 -2.69
N LEU A 22 -2.38 12.57 -1.54
CA LEU A 22 -2.46 11.12 -1.42
C LEU A 22 -3.80 10.57 -1.90
N SER A 23 -4.92 11.14 -1.47
CA SER A 23 -6.26 10.73 -1.90
C SER A 23 -6.45 10.92 -3.42
N ARG A 24 -5.89 11.99 -3.98
CA ARG A 24 -5.90 12.25 -5.42
C ARG A 24 -5.01 11.28 -6.19
N TYR A 25 -3.84 10.96 -5.67
CA TYR A 25 -2.93 9.97 -6.24
C TYR A 25 -3.58 8.57 -6.27
N ARG A 26 -4.21 8.17 -5.16
CA ARG A 26 -4.93 6.90 -5.06
C ARG A 26 -6.06 6.82 -6.10
N HIS A 27 -6.82 7.89 -6.30
CA HIS A 27 -7.85 7.94 -7.35
C HIS A 27 -7.23 7.72 -8.74
N LYS A 28 -6.17 8.44 -9.09
CA LYS A 28 -5.50 8.30 -10.37
C LYS A 28 -4.97 6.89 -10.61
N VAL A 29 -4.37 6.27 -9.60
CA VAL A 29 -3.79 4.93 -9.73
C VAL A 29 -4.86 3.85 -9.73
N PHE A 30 -5.68 3.79 -8.69
CA PHE A 30 -6.56 2.65 -8.47
C PHE A 30 -7.85 2.76 -9.28
N VAL A 31 -8.43 3.93 -9.41
CA VAL A 31 -9.69 4.12 -10.14
C VAL A 31 -9.43 4.35 -11.64
N GLU A 32 -8.64 5.35 -11.99
CA GLU A 32 -8.44 5.72 -13.40
C GLU A 32 -7.52 4.74 -14.13
N LYS A 33 -6.34 4.43 -13.58
CA LYS A 33 -5.34 3.59 -14.26
C LYS A 33 -5.65 2.10 -14.16
N LEU A 34 -6.00 1.60 -12.97
CA LEU A 34 -6.27 0.17 -12.73
C LEU A 34 -7.73 -0.22 -12.89
N GLY A 35 -8.64 0.75 -12.98
CA GLY A 35 -10.07 0.50 -13.22
C GLY A 35 -10.82 -0.15 -12.05
N TRP A 36 -10.32 0.00 -10.82
CA TRP A 36 -10.97 -0.56 -9.65
C TRP A 36 -12.27 0.17 -9.35
N GLN A 37 -13.30 -0.60 -8.98
CA GLN A 37 -14.61 -0.07 -8.57
C GLN A 37 -14.55 0.36 -7.11
N LEU A 38 -13.97 1.53 -6.86
CA LEU A 38 -13.82 2.12 -5.53
C LEU A 38 -14.67 3.37 -5.38
N GLN A 39 -15.08 3.65 -4.14
CA GLN A 39 -15.74 4.92 -3.82
C GLN A 39 -14.75 6.06 -4.00
N SER A 40 -15.18 7.06 -4.74
CA SER A 40 -14.38 8.24 -5.04
C SER A 40 -15.31 9.43 -5.17
N GLN A 41 -14.96 10.55 -4.57
CA GLN A 41 -15.69 11.79 -4.65
C GLN A 41 -14.73 12.91 -5.05
N ASP A 42 -15.11 13.67 -6.09
CA ASP A 42 -14.33 14.81 -6.59
C ASP A 42 -12.86 14.49 -6.92
N GLY A 43 -12.60 13.27 -7.44
CA GLY A 43 -11.25 12.81 -7.75
C GLY A 43 -10.40 12.43 -6.53
N LEU A 44 -11.03 12.21 -5.38
CA LEU A 44 -10.38 11.78 -4.14
C LEU A 44 -10.87 10.37 -3.77
N GLU A 45 -9.97 9.42 -3.58
CA GLU A 45 -10.30 8.05 -3.17
C GLU A 45 -10.02 7.89 -1.68
N ALA A 46 -11.03 7.40 -0.96
CA ALA A 46 -10.94 6.99 0.44
C ALA A 46 -11.98 5.91 0.72
N ASP A 47 -11.76 5.10 1.74
CA ASP A 47 -12.70 4.05 2.18
C ASP A 47 -12.86 4.04 3.72
N GLN A 48 -13.67 3.10 4.21
CA GLN A 48 -13.94 2.96 5.65
C GLN A 48 -12.71 2.60 6.49
N PHE A 49 -11.61 2.20 5.86
CA PHE A 49 -10.36 1.86 6.53
C PHE A 49 -9.40 3.04 6.62
N ASP A 50 -9.74 4.18 6.05
CA ASP A 50 -9.00 5.43 6.24
C ASP A 50 -9.44 6.12 7.53
N ARG A 51 -8.98 5.57 8.66
CA ARG A 51 -9.33 5.99 10.02
C ARG A 51 -8.20 6.83 10.63
N ALA A 52 -8.47 7.41 11.80
CA ALA A 52 -7.49 8.20 12.55
C ALA A 52 -6.23 7.40 12.96
N ASP A 53 -6.35 6.07 13.13
CA ASP A 53 -5.26 5.16 13.45
C ASP A 53 -4.60 4.51 12.23
N THR A 54 -5.10 4.76 11.04
CA THR A 54 -4.52 4.25 9.80
C THR A 54 -3.17 4.89 9.54
N LEU A 55 -2.17 4.05 9.18
CA LEU A 55 -0.82 4.49 8.92
C LEU A 55 -0.55 4.52 7.42
N TYR A 56 0.14 5.54 6.98
CA TYR A 56 0.50 5.75 5.58
C TYR A 56 2.00 5.84 5.42
N VAL A 57 2.49 5.31 4.31
CA VAL A 57 3.84 5.56 3.80
C VAL A 57 3.67 6.19 2.43
N VAL A 58 4.23 7.37 2.23
CA VAL A 58 4.07 8.16 1.00
C VAL A 58 5.44 8.55 0.49
N THR A 59 5.66 8.40 -0.80
CA THR A 59 6.89 8.87 -1.45
C THR A 59 6.60 10.06 -2.34
N GLN A 60 7.48 11.04 -2.32
CA GLN A 60 7.46 12.20 -3.22
C GLN A 60 8.79 12.31 -3.97
N ASP A 61 8.74 12.86 -5.17
CA ASP A 61 9.94 13.27 -5.91
C ASP A 61 10.41 14.67 -5.50
N ASP A 62 11.47 15.15 -6.11
CA ASP A 62 12.06 16.48 -5.89
C ASP A 62 11.13 17.64 -6.28
N THR A 63 10.08 17.38 -7.04
CA THR A 63 9.04 18.36 -7.38
C THR A 63 7.82 18.30 -6.48
N ARG A 64 7.86 17.49 -5.41
CA ARG A 64 6.78 17.21 -4.46
C ARG A 64 5.58 16.48 -5.06
N GLU A 65 5.76 15.85 -6.22
CA GLU A 65 4.75 14.95 -6.78
C GLU A 65 4.80 13.59 -6.06
N ILE A 66 3.63 13.04 -5.73
CA ILE A 66 3.56 11.72 -5.11
C ILE A 66 3.88 10.66 -6.16
N THR A 67 4.81 9.78 -5.82
CA THR A 67 5.28 8.68 -6.67
C THR A 67 4.99 7.31 -6.09
N GLY A 68 4.51 7.23 -4.86
CA GLY A 68 4.16 5.98 -4.24
C GLY A 68 3.33 6.14 -2.97
N THR A 69 2.60 5.09 -2.65
CA THR A 69 1.74 4.99 -1.47
C THR A 69 1.72 3.57 -0.92
N ALA A 70 1.57 3.46 0.39
CA ALA A 70 1.23 2.24 1.09
C ALA A 70 0.36 2.59 2.30
N ARG A 71 -0.58 1.72 2.62
CA ARG A 71 -1.44 1.85 3.79
C ARG A 71 -1.25 0.64 4.70
N LEU A 72 -1.06 0.88 5.99
CA LEU A 72 -0.91 -0.14 7.03
C LEU A 72 -2.09 -0.10 7.99
N LEU A 73 -2.70 -1.24 8.22
CA LEU A 73 -3.80 -1.45 9.15
C LEU A 73 -3.45 -2.55 10.14
N PRO A 74 -3.69 -2.37 11.46
CA PRO A 74 -3.52 -3.43 12.44
C PRO A 74 -4.59 -4.52 12.23
N THR A 75 -4.21 -5.79 12.32
CA THR A 75 -5.17 -6.90 12.19
C THR A 75 -6.03 -7.10 13.43
N THR A 76 -5.75 -6.41 14.53
CA THR A 76 -6.56 -6.40 15.75
C THR A 76 -7.81 -5.53 15.65
N ARG A 77 -7.95 -4.77 14.58
CA ARG A 77 -9.12 -3.96 14.24
C ARG A 77 -9.59 -4.31 12.84
N PRO A 78 -10.81 -3.87 12.41
CA PRO A 78 -11.29 -4.14 11.06
C PRO A 78 -10.28 -3.73 9.99
N TYR A 79 -9.98 -4.63 9.05
CA TYR A 79 -9.07 -4.42 7.95
C TYR A 79 -9.59 -5.07 6.66
N LEU A 80 -9.04 -4.73 5.52
CA LEU A 80 -9.60 -5.03 4.20
C LEU A 80 -9.77 -6.53 3.94
N LEU A 81 -8.74 -7.35 4.15
CA LEU A 81 -8.81 -8.79 3.93
C LEU A 81 -9.87 -9.43 4.83
N GLY A 82 -9.88 -9.06 6.11
CA GLY A 82 -10.81 -9.65 7.08
C GLY A 82 -12.26 -9.29 6.85
N GLU A 83 -12.55 -8.07 6.40
CA GLU A 83 -13.92 -7.56 6.23
C GLU A 83 -14.47 -7.78 4.80
N ILE A 84 -13.64 -7.64 3.78
CA ILE A 84 -14.07 -7.60 2.38
C ILE A 84 -13.71 -8.89 1.63
N PHE A 85 -12.57 -9.49 1.93
CA PHE A 85 -12.03 -10.63 1.18
C PHE A 85 -11.72 -11.87 2.03
N PRO A 86 -12.51 -12.20 3.09
CA PRO A 86 -12.19 -13.34 3.96
C PRO A 86 -12.17 -14.68 3.20
N GLN A 87 -12.90 -14.79 2.09
CA GLN A 87 -12.94 -15.97 1.24
C GLN A 87 -11.57 -16.32 0.63
N LEU A 88 -10.67 -15.36 0.49
CA LEU A 88 -9.32 -15.61 -0.03
C LEU A 88 -8.46 -16.49 0.90
N LEU A 89 -8.83 -16.59 2.15
CA LEU A 89 -8.19 -17.48 3.11
C LEU A 89 -8.69 -18.93 3.04
N ASN A 90 -9.73 -19.20 2.26
CA ASN A 90 -10.30 -20.53 2.05
C ASN A 90 -10.59 -21.29 3.35
N GLY A 91 -11.24 -20.61 4.30
CA GLY A 91 -11.61 -21.18 5.59
C GLY A 91 -10.51 -21.15 6.65
N LEU A 92 -9.30 -20.70 6.32
CA LEU A 92 -8.27 -20.47 7.34
C LEU A 92 -8.67 -19.31 8.26
N PRO A 93 -8.23 -19.33 9.53
CA PRO A 93 -8.53 -18.25 10.46
C PRO A 93 -8.05 -16.89 9.94
N ILE A 94 -8.91 -15.90 10.08
CA ILE A 94 -8.56 -14.50 9.75
C ILE A 94 -7.50 -14.04 10.75
N PRO A 95 -6.32 -13.56 10.30
CA PRO A 95 -5.30 -13.05 11.19
C PRO A 95 -5.82 -11.96 12.12
N ASN A 96 -5.53 -12.10 13.40
CA ASN A 96 -5.86 -11.14 14.46
C ASN A 96 -4.76 -11.23 15.52
N ALA A 97 -3.72 -10.45 15.37
CA ALA A 97 -2.57 -10.42 16.27
C ALA A 97 -1.86 -9.07 16.20
N ASP A 98 -1.27 -8.65 17.33
CA ASP A 98 -0.57 -7.37 17.46
C ASP A 98 0.66 -7.26 16.53
N ASP A 99 1.25 -8.38 16.18
CA ASP A 99 2.45 -8.48 15.35
C ASP A 99 2.17 -8.77 13.87
N VAL A 100 0.89 -8.79 13.46
CA VAL A 100 0.47 -8.96 12.06
C VAL A 100 -0.31 -7.73 11.62
N TRP A 101 0.18 -7.07 10.56
CA TRP A 101 -0.43 -5.88 9.98
C TRP A 101 -0.81 -6.14 8.53
N GLU A 102 -1.83 -5.46 8.05
CA GLU A 102 -2.21 -5.50 6.64
C GLU A 102 -1.56 -4.36 5.86
N LEU A 103 -0.95 -4.71 4.74
CA LEU A 103 -0.52 -3.78 3.71
C LEU A 103 -1.58 -3.71 2.60
N SER A 104 -2.10 -2.53 2.35
CA SER A 104 -3.05 -2.26 1.26
C SER A 104 -2.74 -0.95 0.55
N ARG A 105 -3.41 -0.67 -0.55
CA ARG A 105 -3.21 0.55 -1.36
C ARG A 105 -1.74 0.78 -1.71
N PHE A 106 -1.00 -0.31 -1.96
CA PHE A 106 0.39 -0.24 -2.39
C PHE A 106 0.46 0.08 -3.88
N ALA A 107 1.13 1.16 -4.21
CA ALA A 107 1.42 1.53 -5.58
C ALA A 107 2.68 2.41 -5.65
N ALA A 108 3.45 2.24 -6.71
CA ALA A 108 4.62 3.05 -7.02
C ALA A 108 4.58 3.43 -8.50
N VAL A 109 3.62 4.27 -8.87
CA VAL A 109 3.42 4.76 -10.24
C VAL A 109 3.92 6.19 -10.32
N ASP A 110 4.92 6.41 -11.14
CA ASP A 110 5.38 7.74 -11.52
C ASP A 110 4.68 8.16 -12.83
N PHE A 111 3.76 9.10 -12.73
CA PHE A 111 2.99 9.59 -13.89
C PHE A 111 3.83 10.44 -14.87
N LYS A 112 5.04 10.84 -14.48
CA LYS A 112 5.99 11.54 -15.35
C LYS A 112 6.85 10.58 -16.17
N ALA A 113 6.98 9.32 -15.73
CA ALA A 113 7.76 8.31 -16.45
C ALA A 113 6.99 7.80 -17.69
N ALA A 114 7.68 7.63 -18.80
CA ALA A 114 7.09 7.43 -20.12
C ALA A 114 6.35 6.10 -20.32
N THR A 115 6.57 5.07 -19.51
CA THR A 115 5.78 3.81 -19.52
C THR A 115 6.04 2.97 -18.27
N THR A 116 5.03 2.78 -17.45
CA THR A 116 5.06 1.73 -16.42
C THR A 116 4.02 0.68 -16.78
N SER A 117 4.46 -0.55 -17.06
CA SER A 117 3.55 -1.69 -17.12
C SER A 117 2.88 -1.87 -15.75
N ALA A 118 1.70 -2.48 -15.69
CA ALA A 118 1.03 -2.78 -14.42
C ALA A 118 1.92 -3.57 -13.45
N LEU A 119 2.88 -4.34 -13.97
CA LEU A 119 3.88 -5.09 -13.19
C LEU A 119 5.10 -4.23 -12.81
N GLY A 120 5.44 -3.20 -13.56
CA GLY A 120 6.56 -2.30 -13.28
C GLY A 120 6.40 -1.53 -11.97
N GLN A 121 5.16 -1.32 -11.51
CA GLN A 121 4.88 -0.70 -10.21
C GLN A 121 5.40 -1.49 -9.01
N PHE A 122 5.76 -2.78 -9.17
CA PHE A 122 6.26 -3.64 -8.09
C PHE A 122 7.76 -3.93 -8.18
N SER A 123 8.40 -3.59 -9.29
CA SER A 123 9.81 -3.91 -9.54
C SER A 123 10.69 -2.69 -9.78
N SER A 124 10.12 -1.49 -9.88
CA SER A 124 10.89 -0.25 -10.02
C SER A 124 11.71 0.05 -8.75
N PRO A 125 12.80 0.83 -8.85
CA PRO A 125 13.54 1.28 -7.67
C PRO A 125 12.66 2.00 -6.64
N THR A 126 11.68 2.80 -7.09
CA THR A 126 10.71 3.46 -6.21
C THR A 126 9.85 2.43 -5.49
N ALA A 127 9.34 1.41 -6.17
CA ALA A 127 8.54 0.35 -5.56
C ALA A 127 9.33 -0.43 -4.50
N VAL A 128 10.57 -0.81 -4.83
CA VAL A 128 11.45 -1.51 -3.88
C VAL A 128 11.77 -0.63 -2.67
N GLY A 129 12.10 0.64 -2.88
CA GLY A 129 12.36 1.61 -1.81
C GLY A 129 11.14 1.85 -0.93
N LEU A 130 9.95 1.99 -1.52
CA LEU A 130 8.69 2.13 -0.80
C LEU A 130 8.40 0.88 0.05
N LEU A 131 8.56 -0.31 -0.50
CA LEU A 131 8.30 -1.55 0.24
C LEU A 131 9.29 -1.73 1.39
N LYS A 132 10.57 -1.45 1.18
CA LYS A 132 11.57 -1.46 2.26
C LYS A 132 11.22 -0.48 3.38
N ALA A 133 10.84 0.74 3.05
CA ALA A 133 10.42 1.75 4.01
C ALA A 133 9.17 1.30 4.77
N THR A 134 8.19 0.71 4.09
CA THR A 134 6.96 0.19 4.68
C THR A 134 7.25 -0.95 5.67
N LEU A 135 8.10 -1.90 5.29
CA LEU A 135 8.52 -3.01 6.16
C LEU A 135 9.28 -2.50 7.39
N THR A 136 10.20 -1.55 7.21
CA THR A 136 10.97 -0.94 8.30
C THR A 136 10.04 -0.21 9.27
N TYR A 137 9.10 0.56 8.75
CA TYR A 137 8.13 1.29 9.56
C TYR A 137 7.22 0.34 10.35
N ALA A 138 6.69 -0.69 9.70
CA ALA A 138 5.86 -1.71 10.34
C ALA A 138 6.63 -2.47 11.42
N ALA A 139 7.89 -2.85 11.16
CA ALA A 139 8.75 -3.51 12.14
C ALA A 139 8.97 -2.62 13.38
N GLY A 140 9.15 -1.31 13.19
CA GLY A 140 9.24 -0.35 14.30
C GLY A 140 7.98 -0.25 15.16
N LEU A 141 6.82 -0.64 14.61
CA LEU A 141 5.55 -0.73 15.32
C LEU A 141 5.32 -2.10 15.98
N GLY A 142 6.26 -3.04 15.86
CA GLY A 142 6.17 -4.39 16.40
C GLY A 142 5.65 -5.44 15.44
N ALA A 143 5.47 -5.13 14.17
CA ALA A 143 5.03 -6.10 13.18
C ALA A 143 6.14 -7.11 12.85
N ASN A 144 5.79 -8.40 12.91
CA ASN A 144 6.60 -9.50 12.41
C ASN A 144 6.23 -9.92 10.99
N LYS A 145 4.98 -9.67 10.61
CA LYS A 145 4.41 -10.07 9.33
C LYS A 145 3.53 -8.96 8.76
N LEU A 146 3.58 -8.83 7.44
CA LEU A 146 2.56 -8.12 6.69
C LEU A 146 1.74 -9.12 5.87
N ILE A 147 0.42 -8.95 5.91
CA ILE A 147 -0.51 -9.67 5.04
C ILE A 147 -1.08 -8.68 4.01
N THR A 148 -1.28 -9.14 2.79
CA THR A 148 -1.80 -8.30 1.71
C THR A 148 -2.68 -9.09 0.77
N VAL A 149 -3.68 -8.42 0.20
CA VAL A 149 -4.44 -8.91 -0.95
C VAL A 149 -3.74 -8.40 -2.21
N SER A 150 -3.26 -9.31 -3.04
CA SER A 150 -2.46 -8.97 -4.22
C SER A 150 -2.83 -9.85 -5.41
N PRO A 151 -2.61 -9.37 -6.65
CA PRO A 151 -2.74 -10.21 -7.84
C PRO A 151 -1.83 -11.44 -7.81
N ILE A 152 -2.25 -12.49 -8.50
CA ILE A 152 -1.45 -13.71 -8.67
C ILE A 152 -0.09 -13.35 -9.29
N GLY A 153 0.99 -13.90 -8.74
CA GLY A 153 2.34 -13.70 -9.24
C GLY A 153 3.17 -12.63 -8.50
N ILE A 154 2.54 -11.85 -7.63
CA ILE A 154 3.24 -10.83 -6.83
C ILE A 154 4.33 -11.47 -5.95
N GLU A 155 4.09 -12.66 -5.40
CA GLU A 155 5.09 -13.38 -4.61
C GLU A 155 6.41 -13.63 -5.38
N ARG A 156 6.32 -13.90 -6.68
CA ARG A 156 7.51 -14.10 -7.53
C ARG A 156 8.28 -12.79 -7.74
N LEU A 157 7.55 -11.69 -7.92
CA LEU A 157 8.17 -10.36 -8.05
C LEU A 157 8.87 -9.94 -6.76
N LEU A 158 8.22 -10.15 -5.63
CA LEU A 158 8.78 -9.88 -4.30
C LEU A 158 10.03 -10.72 -4.04
N SER A 159 9.99 -12.02 -4.35
CA SER A 159 11.14 -12.92 -4.20
C SER A 159 12.33 -12.48 -5.08
N ARG A 160 12.08 -12.07 -6.33
CA ARG A 160 13.13 -11.53 -7.21
C ARG A 160 13.75 -10.24 -6.69
N ALA A 161 12.97 -9.41 -5.98
CA ALA A 161 13.43 -8.20 -5.34
C ALA A 161 14.12 -8.45 -3.98
N GLY A 162 14.24 -9.71 -3.54
CA GLY A 162 14.90 -10.10 -2.29
C GLY A 162 14.00 -10.13 -1.06
N PHE A 163 12.68 -10.01 -1.23
CA PHE A 163 11.72 -10.10 -0.13
C PHE A 163 11.24 -11.55 0.09
N ARG A 164 10.96 -11.90 1.33
CA ARG A 164 10.32 -13.17 1.68
C ARG A 164 8.82 -13.02 1.59
N ALA A 165 8.20 -13.70 0.66
CA ALA A 165 6.75 -13.71 0.48
C ALA A 165 6.26 -15.12 0.19
N HIS A 166 5.10 -15.47 0.74
CA HIS A 166 4.41 -16.73 0.46
C HIS A 166 2.90 -16.52 0.55
N ARG A 167 2.15 -17.40 -0.06
CA ARG A 167 0.69 -17.32 -0.02
C ARG A 167 0.16 -17.72 1.33
N ALA A 168 -0.80 -16.96 1.82
CA ALA A 168 -1.53 -17.28 3.04
C ALA A 168 -2.76 -18.17 2.76
N GLY A 169 -3.20 -18.25 1.52
CA GLY A 169 -4.30 -19.08 1.05
C GLY A 169 -4.04 -19.63 -0.34
N PRO A 170 -4.89 -20.54 -0.85
CA PRO A 170 -4.78 -21.05 -2.21
C PRO A 170 -5.01 -19.94 -3.24
N PRO A 171 -4.52 -20.13 -4.49
CA PRO A 171 -4.74 -19.18 -5.56
C PRO A 171 -6.18 -19.15 -6.04
#